data_bb8aab6cfb301da4232651d5649f8ed1
#
_entry.id   bb8aab6cfb301da4232651d5649f8ed1
#
_cell.length_a   1.000
_cell.length_b   1.000
_cell.length_c   1.000
_cell.angle_alpha   90.00
_cell.angle_beta   90.00
_cell.angle_gamma   90.00
#
_symmetry.space_group_name_H-M   'P 1'
#
loop_
_entity.id
_entity.type
_entity.pdbx_description
1 polymer ?
#
loop_
_entity_poly.entity_id
_entity_poly.type
_entity_poly.pdbx_seq_one_letter_code
_entity_poly.pdbx_strand_id
1 'polypeptide(L)'
;MSFTIICIGLPEKPVQGTYTSAGFDAAVHAELGSAVLPYNGRRYNPDGKQIWLGEGMPAQDTANKILLPCSPVIDPLLNEIPLRSFTDTDRQYPAETWKRKAAAQRKHADPRQIESRQAVIERAEKVIEKIGNTEAIVITYPLFLEELLNRLRVHSFVVQRTGIMKIQPLERFLVSRREEHCGGCQHNCFLSNPGCGVGRDKALRQQRKE
;
A
#
# COMPACT_ATOMS: atom_id res chain seq x y z
N MET A 1 5.00 -8.81 15.68
CA MET A 1 5.21 -9.12 14.24
C MET A 1 5.26 -7.81 13.46
N SER A 2 6.14 -7.72 12.48
CA SER A 2 6.30 -6.51 11.67
C SER A 2 6.51 -6.88 10.20
N PHE A 3 6.01 -6.04 9.29
CA PHE A 3 6.25 -6.16 7.86
C PHE A 3 6.64 -4.81 7.26
N THR A 4 7.24 -4.83 6.09
CA THR A 4 7.67 -3.60 5.42
C THR A 4 6.85 -3.40 4.15
N ILE A 5 6.30 -2.20 3.96
CA ILE A 5 5.69 -1.81 2.69
C ILE A 5 6.64 -0.86 1.96
N ILE A 6 6.79 -1.05 0.67
CA ILE A 6 7.62 -0.23 -0.19
C ILE A 6 6.75 0.30 -1.34
N CYS A 7 6.77 1.62 -1.54
CA CYS A 7 6.18 2.21 -2.73
C CYS A 7 7.00 1.82 -3.96
N ILE A 8 6.36 1.56 -5.10
CA ILE A 8 7.08 1.34 -6.37
C ILE A 8 8.08 2.45 -6.67
N GLY A 9 9.10 2.14 -7.47
CA GLY A 9 10.00 3.14 -8.05
C GLY A 9 9.26 4.10 -8.98
N LEU A 10 9.90 5.21 -9.33
CA LEU A 10 9.32 6.16 -10.29
C LEU A 10 9.24 5.51 -11.67
N PRO A 11 8.03 5.38 -12.28
CA PRO A 11 7.88 4.84 -13.63
C PRO A 11 8.64 5.68 -14.66
N GLU A 12 9.19 5.05 -15.69
CA GLU A 12 9.85 5.74 -16.81
C GLU A 12 8.88 6.61 -17.63
N LYS A 13 7.60 6.23 -17.62
CA LYS A 13 6.52 6.96 -18.32
C LYS A 13 5.47 7.44 -17.32
N PRO A 14 5.80 8.38 -16.42
CA PRO A 14 4.84 8.86 -15.43
C PRO A 14 3.75 9.71 -16.10
N VAL A 15 2.53 9.65 -15.58
CA VAL A 15 1.41 10.49 -16.06
C VAL A 15 1.64 11.94 -15.63
N GLN A 16 2.20 12.74 -16.57
CA GLN A 16 2.57 14.16 -16.38
C GLN A 16 2.20 14.97 -17.62
N GLY A 17 2.00 16.28 -17.46
CA GLY A 17 1.66 17.18 -18.56
C GLY A 17 0.16 17.35 -18.73
N THR A 18 -0.30 17.59 -19.97
CA THR A 18 -1.69 17.86 -20.32
C THR A 18 -2.22 16.82 -21.28
N TYR A 19 -3.47 16.42 -21.12
CA TYR A 19 -4.10 15.36 -21.90
C TYR A 19 -5.55 15.69 -22.24
N THR A 20 -6.01 15.19 -23.38
CA THR A 20 -7.42 14.89 -23.64
C THR A 20 -7.87 13.68 -22.82
N SER A 21 -9.15 13.32 -22.82
CA SER A 21 -9.63 12.11 -22.14
C SER A 21 -8.95 10.83 -22.62
N ALA A 22 -8.91 10.60 -23.92
CA ALA A 22 -8.24 9.44 -24.52
C ALA A 22 -6.74 9.44 -24.25
N GLY A 23 -6.09 10.61 -24.30
CA GLY A 23 -4.67 10.77 -24.00
C GLY A 23 -4.35 10.44 -22.54
N PHE A 24 -5.21 10.85 -21.59
CA PHE A 24 -5.04 10.53 -20.18
C PHE A 24 -5.18 9.02 -19.91
N ASP A 25 -6.22 8.38 -20.47
CA ASP A 25 -6.44 6.95 -20.30
C ASP A 25 -5.28 6.13 -20.90
N ALA A 26 -4.77 6.52 -22.06
CA ALA A 26 -3.59 5.91 -22.68
C ALA A 26 -2.32 6.11 -21.83
N ALA A 27 -2.12 7.30 -21.25
CA ALA A 27 -0.96 7.59 -20.38
C ALA A 27 -1.00 6.77 -19.10
N VAL A 28 -2.17 6.61 -18.46
CA VAL A 28 -2.35 5.76 -17.27
C VAL A 28 -2.00 4.30 -17.60
N HIS A 29 -2.48 3.79 -18.72
CA HIS A 29 -2.16 2.44 -19.15
C HIS A 29 -0.65 2.26 -19.45
N ALA A 30 -0.03 3.25 -20.09
CA ALA A 30 1.40 3.23 -20.39
C ALA A 30 2.27 3.28 -19.12
N GLU A 31 1.85 4.04 -18.08
CA GLU A 31 2.53 4.09 -16.78
C GLU A 31 2.55 2.71 -16.11
N LEU A 32 1.41 2.01 -16.08
CA LEU A 32 1.28 0.69 -15.48
C LEU A 32 2.04 -0.41 -16.23
N GLY A 33 2.32 -0.21 -17.50
CA GLY A 33 3.12 -1.12 -18.35
C GLY A 33 4.59 -0.73 -18.47
N SER A 34 5.05 0.36 -17.81
CA SER A 34 6.44 0.83 -17.94
C SER A 34 7.36 0.26 -16.86
N ALA A 35 8.65 0.16 -17.17
CA ALA A 35 9.69 -0.07 -16.17
C ALA A 35 9.80 1.13 -15.21
N VAL A 36 10.53 0.98 -14.12
CA VAL A 36 10.87 2.09 -13.24
C VAL A 36 12.27 2.61 -13.53
N LEU A 37 12.56 3.86 -13.16
CA LEU A 37 13.88 4.44 -13.31
C LEU A 37 14.96 3.62 -12.61
N PRO A 38 16.22 3.67 -13.05
CA PRO A 38 17.34 2.95 -12.44
C PRO A 38 17.46 3.24 -10.94
N TYR A 39 17.78 2.19 -10.17
CA TYR A 39 18.07 2.29 -8.75
C TYR A 39 19.58 2.12 -8.52
N ASN A 40 20.21 3.15 -8.00
CA ASN A 40 21.66 3.16 -7.74
C ASN A 40 22.01 2.87 -6.28
N GLY A 41 21.03 2.49 -5.45
CA GLY A 41 21.25 2.17 -4.05
C GLY A 41 21.65 0.72 -3.83
N ARG A 42 21.98 0.39 -2.57
CA ARG A 42 22.26 -0.99 -2.16
C ARG A 42 20.97 -1.83 -2.19
N ARG A 43 21.06 -3.00 -2.82
CA ARG A 43 19.96 -3.98 -2.80
C ARG A 43 19.76 -4.56 -1.41
N TYR A 44 18.51 -4.86 -1.07
CA TYR A 44 18.14 -5.44 0.21
C TYR A 44 18.10 -6.96 0.13
N ASN A 45 18.61 -7.60 1.18
CA ASN A 45 18.36 -9.01 1.41
C ASN A 45 16.97 -9.16 2.04
N PRO A 46 16.06 -9.96 1.46
CA PRO A 46 14.76 -10.22 2.07
C PRO A 46 14.82 -10.97 3.40
N ASP A 47 15.97 -11.55 3.78
CA ASP A 47 16.19 -12.28 5.04
C ASP A 47 15.12 -13.38 5.30
N GLY A 48 14.72 -14.10 4.25
CA GLY A 48 13.71 -15.16 4.32
C GLY A 48 12.26 -14.66 4.42
N LYS A 49 12.02 -13.35 4.39
CA LYS A 49 10.67 -12.79 4.39
C LYS A 49 9.96 -13.08 3.08
N GLN A 50 8.67 -13.29 3.17
CA GLN A 50 7.83 -13.45 1.99
C GLN A 50 7.68 -12.11 1.27
N ILE A 51 7.86 -12.11 -0.04
CA ILE A 51 7.71 -10.91 -0.87
C ILE A 51 6.35 -10.96 -1.56
N TRP A 52 5.58 -9.89 -1.44
CA TRP A 52 4.29 -9.72 -2.09
C TRP A 52 4.32 -8.48 -2.97
N LEU A 53 3.81 -8.57 -4.20
CA LEU A 53 3.76 -7.44 -5.13
C LEU A 53 2.56 -7.51 -6.07
N GLY A 54 2.16 -6.35 -6.62
CA GLY A 54 1.14 -6.26 -7.66
C GLY A 54 1.63 -6.80 -9.01
N GLU A 55 0.70 -7.07 -9.91
CA GLU A 55 0.95 -7.69 -11.22
C GLU A 55 1.67 -6.77 -12.21
N GLY A 56 1.52 -5.45 -12.07
CA GLY A 56 2.05 -4.49 -13.05
C GLY A 56 3.57 -4.46 -13.11
N MET A 57 4.09 -4.10 -14.29
CA MET A 57 5.52 -4.01 -14.55
C MET A 57 6.27 -3.14 -13.52
N PRO A 58 5.78 -1.95 -13.08
CA PRO A 58 6.49 -1.13 -12.10
C PRO A 58 6.76 -1.85 -10.78
N ALA A 59 5.84 -2.68 -10.29
CA ALA A 59 6.04 -3.41 -9.04
C ALA A 59 7.08 -4.51 -9.19
N GLN A 60 7.02 -5.28 -10.28
CA GLN A 60 7.97 -6.35 -10.58
C GLN A 60 9.38 -5.80 -10.82
N ASP A 61 9.49 -4.75 -11.62
CA ASP A 61 10.78 -4.12 -11.92
C ASP A 61 11.38 -3.43 -10.68
N THR A 62 10.54 -2.84 -9.83
CA THR A 62 10.97 -2.33 -8.52
C THR A 62 11.59 -3.46 -7.69
N ALA A 63 10.91 -4.59 -7.54
CA ALA A 63 11.44 -5.74 -6.79
C ALA A 63 12.80 -6.19 -7.35
N ASN A 64 12.91 -6.36 -8.66
CA ASN A 64 14.12 -6.78 -9.32
C ASN A 64 15.30 -5.81 -9.12
N LYS A 65 15.02 -4.51 -9.00
CA LYS A 65 16.06 -3.48 -8.84
C LYS A 65 16.50 -3.31 -7.38
N ILE A 66 15.58 -3.41 -6.43
CA ILE A 66 15.89 -3.09 -5.02
C ILE A 66 16.16 -4.31 -4.14
N LEU A 67 15.71 -5.50 -4.52
CA LEU A 67 15.91 -6.72 -3.75
C LEU A 67 17.02 -7.58 -4.34
N LEU A 68 17.68 -8.38 -3.50
CA LEU A 68 18.44 -9.53 -3.96
C LEU A 68 17.49 -10.56 -4.58
N PRO A 69 17.99 -11.47 -5.45
CA PRO A 69 17.16 -12.47 -6.11
C PRO A 69 16.24 -13.21 -5.12
N CYS A 70 14.95 -13.22 -5.40
CA CYS A 70 13.91 -13.82 -4.59
C CYS A 70 12.74 -14.27 -5.48
N SER A 71 11.84 -15.08 -4.92
CA SER A 71 10.63 -15.54 -5.62
C SER A 71 9.42 -14.84 -5.01
N PRO A 72 8.94 -13.75 -5.60
CA PRO A 72 7.80 -13.01 -5.06
C PRO A 72 6.48 -13.72 -5.34
N VAL A 73 5.52 -13.51 -4.47
CA VAL A 73 4.10 -13.80 -4.70
C VAL A 73 3.47 -12.60 -5.39
N ILE A 74 2.92 -12.83 -6.57
CA ILE A 74 2.17 -11.80 -7.31
C ILE A 74 0.71 -11.88 -6.86
N ASP A 75 0.15 -10.77 -6.38
CA ASP A 75 -1.23 -10.69 -5.91
C ASP A 75 -1.95 -9.46 -6.49
N PRO A 76 -3.04 -9.66 -7.28
CA PRO A 76 -3.84 -8.58 -7.84
C PRO A 76 -4.38 -7.60 -6.80
N LEU A 77 -4.54 -8.03 -5.54
CA LEU A 77 -4.98 -7.16 -4.45
C LEU A 77 -4.02 -5.99 -4.21
N LEU A 78 -2.77 -6.09 -4.64
CA LEU A 78 -1.72 -5.08 -4.50
C LEU A 78 -1.59 -4.18 -5.74
N ASN A 79 -2.45 -4.32 -6.75
CA ASN A 79 -2.42 -3.50 -7.95
C ASN A 79 -2.78 -2.04 -7.66
N GLU A 80 -2.34 -1.15 -8.55
CA GLU A 80 -2.75 0.26 -8.49
C GLU A 80 -4.27 0.41 -8.64
N ILE A 81 -4.79 1.49 -8.11
CA ILE A 81 -6.17 1.87 -8.32
C ILE A 81 -6.32 2.36 -9.77
N PRO A 82 -7.12 1.68 -10.61
CA PRO A 82 -7.25 2.07 -12.00
C PRO A 82 -7.96 3.43 -12.09
N LEU A 83 -7.27 4.43 -12.61
CA LEU A 83 -7.87 5.73 -12.91
C LEU A 83 -8.36 5.76 -14.35
N ARG A 84 -9.53 6.37 -14.55
CA ARG A 84 -10.09 6.67 -15.87
C ARG A 84 -10.40 8.17 -15.97
N SER A 85 -10.37 8.70 -17.19
CA SER A 85 -10.77 10.07 -17.47
C SER A 85 -12.17 10.37 -16.89
N PHE A 86 -12.36 11.53 -16.27
CA PHE A 86 -13.62 11.88 -15.60
C PHE A 86 -14.75 12.23 -16.56
N THR A 87 -14.47 12.48 -17.82
CA THR A 87 -15.43 12.80 -18.90
C THR A 87 -14.79 12.54 -20.25
N ASP A 88 -15.60 12.33 -21.27
CA ASP A 88 -15.13 12.26 -22.66
C ASP A 88 -15.05 13.67 -23.22
N THR A 89 -13.84 14.10 -23.62
CA THR A 89 -13.61 15.43 -24.19
C THR A 89 -12.25 15.50 -24.87
N ASP A 90 -12.19 16.28 -25.94
CA ASP A 90 -10.95 16.65 -26.61
C ASP A 90 -10.25 17.85 -25.97
N ARG A 91 -10.91 18.47 -24.99
CA ARG A 91 -10.29 19.54 -24.21
C ARG A 91 -9.14 19.00 -23.36
N GLN A 92 -8.02 19.70 -23.42
CA GLN A 92 -6.84 19.33 -22.64
C GLN A 92 -6.92 19.85 -21.21
N TYR A 93 -6.59 18.98 -20.24
CA TYR A 93 -6.43 19.32 -18.83
C TYR A 93 -5.11 18.79 -18.30
N PRO A 94 -4.52 19.47 -17.31
CA PRO A 94 -3.35 18.94 -16.60
C PRO A 94 -3.64 17.58 -15.96
N ALA A 95 -2.63 16.70 -15.94
CA ALA A 95 -2.71 15.37 -15.32
C ALA A 95 -3.30 15.40 -13.90
N GLU A 96 -2.89 16.36 -13.08
CA GLU A 96 -3.40 16.53 -11.72
C GLU A 96 -4.91 16.85 -11.67
N THR A 97 -5.43 17.55 -12.68
CA THR A 97 -6.87 17.81 -12.78
C THR A 97 -7.63 16.53 -13.09
N TRP A 98 -7.11 15.70 -14.02
CA TRP A 98 -7.66 14.39 -14.32
C TRP A 98 -7.68 13.49 -13.08
N LYS A 99 -6.54 13.33 -12.40
CA LYS A 99 -6.38 12.51 -11.19
C LYS A 99 -7.33 12.95 -10.07
N ARG A 100 -7.39 14.27 -9.80
CA ARG A 100 -8.26 14.83 -8.75
C ARG A 100 -9.74 14.60 -9.02
N LYS A 101 -10.20 14.83 -10.26
CA LYS A 101 -11.62 14.65 -10.63
C LYS A 101 -12.00 13.16 -10.68
N ALA A 102 -11.13 12.29 -11.19
CA ALA A 102 -11.32 10.84 -11.12
C ALA A 102 -11.43 10.34 -9.67
N ALA A 103 -10.58 10.83 -8.77
CA ALA A 103 -10.66 10.51 -7.34
C ALA A 103 -11.98 10.98 -6.71
N ALA A 104 -12.49 12.17 -7.08
CA ALA A 104 -13.79 12.64 -6.64
C ALA A 104 -14.94 11.75 -7.12
N GLN A 105 -14.95 11.36 -8.41
CA GLN A 105 -15.93 10.42 -8.96
C GLN A 105 -15.90 9.07 -8.24
N ARG A 106 -14.71 8.52 -8.00
CA ARG A 106 -14.54 7.26 -7.26
C ARG A 106 -15.13 7.34 -5.84
N LYS A 107 -14.96 8.49 -5.16
CA LYS A 107 -15.54 8.72 -3.83
C LYS A 107 -17.08 8.64 -3.84
N HIS A 108 -17.70 9.04 -4.94
CA HIS A 108 -19.15 9.01 -5.12
C HIS A 108 -19.66 7.75 -5.87
N ALA A 109 -18.79 6.75 -6.04
CA ALA A 109 -19.09 5.51 -6.76
C ALA A 109 -19.64 5.75 -8.19
N ASP A 110 -19.10 6.77 -8.89
CA ASP A 110 -19.46 7.04 -10.27
C ASP A 110 -19.10 5.83 -11.15
N PRO A 111 -20.03 5.29 -11.95
CA PRO A 111 -19.80 4.10 -12.77
C PRO A 111 -18.74 4.29 -13.85
N ARG A 112 -18.33 5.51 -14.13
CA ARG A 112 -17.22 5.77 -15.04
C ARG A 112 -15.89 5.29 -14.51
N GLN A 113 -15.70 5.29 -13.19
CA GLN A 113 -14.49 4.78 -12.56
C GLN A 113 -14.61 3.26 -12.34
N ILE A 114 -13.53 2.53 -12.64
CA ILE A 114 -13.51 1.06 -12.62
C ILE A 114 -13.68 0.53 -11.19
N GLU A 115 -13.11 1.23 -10.21
CA GLU A 115 -13.13 0.82 -8.80
C GLU A 115 -13.63 1.97 -7.91
N SER A 116 -14.68 1.73 -7.15
CA SER A 116 -15.18 2.68 -6.16
C SER A 116 -14.23 2.76 -4.95
N ARG A 117 -14.34 3.83 -4.17
CA ARG A 117 -13.57 3.95 -2.92
C ARG A 117 -13.89 2.78 -1.96
N GLN A 118 -15.14 2.36 -1.89
CA GLN A 118 -15.54 1.25 -1.01
C GLN A 118 -14.87 -0.08 -1.46
N ALA A 119 -14.82 -0.35 -2.75
CA ALA A 119 -14.14 -1.54 -3.28
C ALA A 119 -12.62 -1.53 -2.97
N VAL A 120 -11.98 -0.35 -3.03
CA VAL A 120 -10.57 -0.20 -2.63
C VAL A 120 -10.38 -0.49 -1.14
N ILE A 121 -11.29 -0.01 -0.28
CA ILE A 121 -11.27 -0.29 1.16
C ILE A 121 -11.36 -1.79 1.40
N GLU A 122 -12.33 -2.47 0.79
CA GLU A 122 -12.53 -3.92 0.94
C GLU A 122 -11.30 -4.71 0.44
N ARG A 123 -10.67 -4.24 -0.63
CA ARG A 123 -9.41 -4.82 -1.14
C ARG A 123 -8.27 -4.65 -0.15
N ALA A 124 -8.14 -3.47 0.46
CA ALA A 124 -7.14 -3.21 1.49
C ALA A 124 -7.34 -4.07 2.75
N GLU A 125 -8.60 -4.31 3.17
CA GLU A 125 -8.92 -5.23 4.27
C GLU A 125 -8.44 -6.65 3.98
N LYS A 126 -8.71 -7.17 2.77
CA LYS A 126 -8.24 -8.51 2.35
C LYS A 126 -6.72 -8.61 2.35
N VAL A 127 -6.01 -7.53 1.97
CA VAL A 127 -4.55 -7.48 2.06
C VAL A 127 -4.11 -7.57 3.53
N ILE A 128 -4.74 -6.79 4.43
CA ILE A 128 -4.41 -6.81 5.85
C ILE A 128 -4.64 -8.19 6.48
N GLU A 129 -5.72 -8.87 6.13
CA GLU A 129 -5.99 -10.24 6.57
C GLU A 129 -4.89 -11.22 6.14
N LYS A 130 -4.43 -11.11 4.89
CA LYS A 130 -3.39 -11.99 4.34
C LYS A 130 -2.01 -11.77 4.96
N ILE A 131 -1.61 -10.51 5.15
CA ILE A 131 -0.21 -10.16 5.49
C ILE A 131 -0.05 -9.66 6.93
N GLY A 132 -1.12 -9.26 7.59
CA GLY A 132 -1.07 -8.57 8.88
C GLY A 132 -0.41 -9.34 10.01
N ASN A 133 -0.32 -10.67 9.89
CA ASN A 133 0.31 -11.57 10.86
C ASN A 133 1.59 -12.24 10.33
N THR A 134 2.16 -11.73 9.22
CA THR A 134 3.34 -12.32 8.59
C THR A 134 4.54 -11.39 8.66
N GLU A 135 5.74 -11.93 8.56
CA GLU A 135 6.93 -11.16 8.28
C GLU A 135 7.11 -11.09 6.77
N ALA A 136 6.79 -9.96 6.19
CA ALA A 136 6.72 -9.78 4.74
C ALA A 136 7.36 -8.47 4.27
N ILE A 137 7.69 -8.42 3.00
CA ILE A 137 7.94 -7.19 2.25
C ILE A 137 6.85 -7.07 1.19
N VAL A 138 6.13 -5.97 1.20
CA VAL A 138 5.03 -5.68 0.27
C VAL A 138 5.44 -4.55 -0.65
N ILE A 139 5.35 -4.74 -1.97
CA ILE A 139 5.63 -3.69 -2.95
C ILE A 139 4.31 -3.36 -3.66
N THR A 140 3.89 -2.10 -3.55
CA THR A 140 2.61 -1.65 -4.11
C THR A 140 2.68 -0.19 -4.59
N TYR A 141 1.62 0.27 -5.17
CA TYR A 141 1.49 1.51 -5.91
C TYR A 141 1.01 2.66 -5.01
N PRO A 142 1.33 3.92 -5.34
CA PRO A 142 1.13 5.04 -4.45
C PRO A 142 -0.33 5.31 -4.06
N LEU A 143 -1.30 5.18 -4.98
CA LEU A 143 -2.71 5.45 -4.66
C LEU A 143 -3.30 4.35 -3.78
N PHE A 144 -3.01 3.07 -4.10
CA PHE A 144 -3.46 1.96 -3.26
C PHE A 144 -2.76 1.96 -1.90
N LEU A 145 -1.48 2.28 -1.86
CA LEU A 145 -0.69 2.39 -0.63
C LEU A 145 -1.29 3.41 0.33
N GLU A 146 -1.73 4.57 -0.16
CA GLU A 146 -2.37 5.59 0.68
C GLU A 146 -3.59 5.03 1.42
N GLU A 147 -4.48 4.31 0.72
CA GLU A 147 -5.65 3.69 1.35
C GLU A 147 -5.25 2.53 2.30
N LEU A 148 -4.30 1.70 1.89
CA LEU A 148 -3.79 0.60 2.73
C LEU A 148 -3.21 1.13 4.05
N LEU A 149 -2.41 2.20 4.02
CA LEU A 149 -1.86 2.82 5.23
C LEU A 149 -2.96 3.40 6.12
N ASN A 150 -4.03 3.96 5.54
CA ASN A 150 -5.17 4.46 6.29
C ASN A 150 -5.89 3.30 7.00
N ARG A 151 -6.11 2.18 6.32
CA ARG A 151 -6.77 1.00 6.90
C ARG A 151 -5.93 0.34 7.98
N LEU A 152 -4.62 0.21 7.79
CA LEU A 152 -3.70 -0.30 8.81
C LEU A 152 -3.80 0.47 10.13
N ARG A 153 -3.90 1.81 10.07
CA ARG A 153 -4.08 2.64 11.28
C ARG A 153 -5.41 2.36 11.98
N VAL A 154 -6.48 2.10 11.21
CA VAL A 154 -7.79 1.71 11.77
C VAL A 154 -7.70 0.36 12.48
N HIS A 155 -6.90 -0.58 11.98
CA HIS A 155 -6.66 -1.90 12.57
C HIS A 155 -5.55 -1.91 13.65
N SER A 156 -5.29 -0.77 14.28
CA SER A 156 -4.32 -0.67 15.38
C SER A 156 -2.88 -1.03 15.02
N PHE A 157 -2.50 -0.88 13.75
CA PHE A 157 -1.10 -0.94 13.36
C PHE A 157 -0.42 0.42 13.56
N VAL A 158 0.84 0.37 13.95
CA VAL A 158 1.74 1.52 13.97
C VAL A 158 2.50 1.53 12.66
N VAL A 159 2.42 2.65 11.95
CA VAL A 159 3.11 2.84 10.68
C VAL A 159 4.22 3.87 10.88
N GLN A 160 5.45 3.43 10.81
CA GLN A 160 6.63 4.28 10.82
C GLN A 160 7.07 4.55 9.38
N ARG A 161 7.30 5.80 9.04
CA ARG A 161 7.76 6.23 7.71
C ARG A 161 8.96 7.15 7.81
N THR A 162 9.77 7.18 6.76
CA THR A 162 10.93 8.08 6.67
C THR A 162 10.55 9.46 6.12
N GLY A 163 9.51 9.56 5.30
CA GLY A 163 9.05 10.81 4.69
C GLY A 163 8.00 11.56 5.52
N ILE A 164 7.91 12.87 5.34
CA ILE A 164 7.04 13.76 6.14
C ILE A 164 5.77 14.16 5.37
N MET A 165 5.79 14.17 4.04
CA MET A 165 4.72 14.69 3.19
C MET A 165 4.05 13.61 2.33
N LYS A 166 4.01 13.81 1.00
CA LYS A 166 3.45 12.84 0.06
C LYS A 166 4.33 11.58 0.01
N ILE A 167 3.70 10.44 -0.27
CA ILE A 167 4.40 9.17 -0.53
C ILE A 167 5.38 9.39 -1.69
N GLN A 168 6.64 9.01 -1.46
CA GLN A 168 7.70 9.13 -2.45
C GLN A 168 7.98 7.77 -3.11
N PRO A 169 8.49 7.75 -4.35
CA PRO A 169 8.99 6.51 -4.95
C PRO A 169 10.05 5.85 -4.05
N LEU A 170 9.97 4.54 -3.92
CA LEU A 170 10.84 3.72 -3.06
C LEU A 170 10.78 4.05 -1.56
N GLU A 171 9.82 4.86 -1.13
CA GLU A 171 9.63 5.11 0.29
C GLU A 171 9.20 3.84 1.02
N ARG A 172 9.73 3.66 2.21
CA ARG A 172 9.47 2.50 3.06
C ARG A 172 8.64 2.85 4.27
N PHE A 173 7.77 1.94 4.59
CA PHE A 173 6.89 2.01 5.75
C PHE A 173 7.10 0.75 6.57
N LEU A 174 7.64 0.90 7.77
CA LEU A 174 7.69 -0.21 8.72
C LEU A 174 6.35 -0.26 9.45
N VAL A 175 5.69 -1.40 9.36
CA VAL A 175 4.37 -1.63 9.94
C VAL A 175 4.50 -2.68 11.04
N SER A 176 4.01 -2.35 12.23
CA SER A 176 3.97 -3.27 13.36
C SER A 176 2.61 -3.18 14.05
N ARG A 177 2.16 -4.26 14.67
CA ARG A 177 0.97 -4.18 15.53
C ARG A 177 1.28 -3.28 16.72
N ARG A 178 0.30 -2.45 17.09
CA ARG A 178 0.39 -1.67 18.34
C ARG A 178 0.42 -2.66 19.50
N GLU A 179 1.45 -2.59 20.32
CA GLU A 179 1.50 -3.36 21.56
C GLU A 179 0.45 -2.81 22.52
N GLU A 180 -0.48 -3.67 22.93
CA GLU A 180 -1.50 -3.30 23.90
C GLU A 180 -0.97 -3.49 25.31
N HIS A 181 -1.23 -2.50 26.16
CA HIS A 181 -0.94 -2.57 27.58
C HIS A 181 -2.10 -3.18 28.36
N CYS A 182 -1.78 -3.88 29.43
CA CYS A 182 -2.77 -4.51 30.31
C CYS A 182 -3.79 -3.49 30.87
N GLY A 183 -3.35 -2.28 31.22
CA GLY A 183 -4.22 -1.22 31.77
C GLY A 183 -4.94 -1.58 33.07
N GLY A 184 -4.71 -2.77 33.63
CA GLY A 184 -5.41 -3.27 34.79
C GLY A 184 -4.61 -3.22 36.11
N CYS A 185 -3.37 -2.76 36.06
CA CYS A 185 -2.52 -2.62 37.23
C CYS A 185 -1.51 -1.48 37.11
N GLN A 186 -0.87 -1.06 38.18
CA GLN A 186 0.12 0.03 38.17
C GLN A 186 1.35 -0.25 37.29
N HIS A 187 1.64 -1.52 36.97
CA HIS A 187 2.80 -1.90 36.18
C HIS A 187 2.59 -1.71 34.67
N ASN A 188 1.33 -1.51 34.22
CA ASN A 188 0.99 -1.24 32.81
C ASN A 188 1.79 -2.09 31.78
N CYS A 189 1.99 -3.39 32.09
CA CYS A 189 2.78 -4.30 31.27
C CYS A 189 2.15 -4.56 29.91
N PHE A 190 2.98 -4.89 28.93
CA PHE A 190 2.51 -5.29 27.61
C PHE A 190 1.74 -6.61 27.66
N LEU A 191 0.63 -6.72 26.90
CA LEU A 191 -0.14 -7.96 26.81
C LEU A 191 0.61 -9.09 26.10
N SER A 192 1.61 -8.75 25.29
CA SER A 192 2.54 -9.72 24.68
C SER A 192 3.46 -10.40 25.72
N ASN A 193 3.72 -9.75 26.85
CA ASN A 193 4.52 -10.29 27.95
C ASN A 193 3.96 -9.82 29.32
N PRO A 194 2.81 -10.38 29.74
CA PRO A 194 2.12 -9.92 30.91
C PRO A 194 2.83 -10.34 32.23
N GLY A 195 3.30 -9.36 32.98
CA GLY A 195 3.97 -9.59 34.29
C GLY A 195 3.03 -9.88 35.46
N CYS A 196 1.70 -9.83 35.29
CA CYS A 196 0.72 -10.01 36.35
C CYS A 196 -0.44 -10.92 35.95
N GLY A 197 -1.22 -11.43 36.92
CA GLY A 197 -2.37 -12.30 36.69
C GLY A 197 -3.45 -11.66 35.79
N VAL A 198 -3.79 -10.39 36.04
CA VAL A 198 -4.79 -9.65 35.28
C VAL A 198 -4.36 -9.51 33.81
N GLY A 199 -3.09 -9.22 33.54
CA GLY A 199 -2.55 -9.16 32.18
C GLY A 199 -2.58 -10.51 31.49
N ARG A 200 -2.25 -11.60 32.19
CA ARG A 200 -2.32 -12.98 31.65
C ARG A 200 -3.74 -13.37 31.26
N ASP A 201 -4.72 -13.10 32.12
CA ASP A 201 -6.13 -13.40 31.82
C ASP A 201 -6.65 -12.59 30.63
N LYS A 202 -6.23 -11.32 30.52
CA LYS A 202 -6.62 -10.47 29.40
C LYS A 202 -5.97 -10.93 28.08
N ALA A 203 -4.70 -11.30 28.12
CA ALA A 203 -4.00 -11.86 26.96
C ALA A 203 -4.63 -13.17 26.46
N LEU A 204 -4.99 -14.08 27.39
CA LEU A 204 -5.69 -15.33 27.07
C LEU A 204 -7.08 -15.11 26.45
N ARG A 205 -7.81 -14.08 26.91
CA ARG A 205 -9.12 -13.71 26.32
C ARG A 205 -9.00 -13.14 24.92
N GLN A 206 -7.91 -12.44 24.60
CA GLN A 206 -7.67 -11.96 23.24
C GLN A 206 -7.34 -13.10 22.28
N GLN A 207 -6.47 -14.04 22.68
CA GLN A 207 -6.13 -15.22 21.86
C GLN A 207 -7.33 -16.13 21.54
N ARG A 208 -8.41 -16.08 22.34
CA ARG A 208 -9.65 -16.84 22.08
C ARG A 208 -10.62 -16.13 21.14
N LYS A 209 -10.35 -14.89 20.76
CA LYS A 209 -11.20 -14.08 19.84
C LYS A 209 -10.60 -13.98 18.44
N GLU A 210 -9.36 -14.40 18.24
CA GLU A 210 -8.69 -14.60 16.96
C GLU A 210 -8.90 -16.04 16.44
#